data_a9d735b0a832f0ef056a34d3257bdcfa
#
_entry.id   a9d735b0a832f0ef056a34d3257bdcfa
#
_cell.length_a   1.000
_cell.length_b   1.000
_cell.length_c   1.000
_cell.angle_alpha   90.00
_cell.angle_beta   90.00
_cell.angle_gamma   90.00
#
_symmetry.space_group_name_H-M   'P 1'
#
loop_
_entity.id
_entity.type
_entity.pdbx_description
1 polymer ?
#
loop_
_entity_poly.entity_id
_entity_poly.type
_entity_poly.pdbx_seq_one_letter_code
_entity_poly.pdbx_strand_id
1 'polypeptide(L)'
;MALSKVNFNSMNVTPSASKAIKFNSSNNGLETGDMGGSLVLLATQTASSSATLSFTSSIDSTYKEYQFHYTDIHGATDSKELTFQGSINSGSSYALTITSSAFVSYHNEAGNSAVFEYGPNSDQAGGTGFQMISGS
;
A
#
# COMPACT_ATOMS: atom_id res chain seq x y z
N MET A 1 42.92 -31.68 -0.29
CA MET A 1 41.93 -31.49 0.79
C MET A 1 40.59 -31.20 0.12
N ALA A 2 39.61 -32.10 0.25
CA ALA A 2 38.29 -31.88 -0.35
C ALA A 2 37.52 -30.82 0.49
N LEU A 3 37.05 -29.78 -0.14
CA LEU A 3 36.17 -28.81 0.49
C LEU A 3 34.84 -29.49 0.80
N SER A 4 34.55 -29.66 2.08
CA SER A 4 33.25 -30.15 2.53
C SER A 4 32.18 -29.14 2.20
N LYS A 5 31.17 -29.55 1.44
CA LYS A 5 29.99 -28.68 1.20
C LYS A 5 29.24 -28.51 2.51
N VAL A 6 29.11 -27.26 2.95
CA VAL A 6 28.18 -26.92 4.05
C VAL A 6 26.77 -27.05 3.50
N ASN A 7 25.99 -27.94 4.06
CA ASN A 7 24.57 -28.05 3.73
C ASN A 7 23.71 -27.37 4.80
N PHE A 8 22.43 -27.25 4.55
CA PHE A 8 21.51 -26.56 5.42
C PHE A 8 21.47 -27.14 6.85
N ASN A 9 21.57 -28.48 6.96
CA ASN A 9 21.56 -29.15 8.27
C ASN A 9 22.83 -28.86 9.09
N SER A 10 23.93 -28.46 8.44
CA SER A 10 25.18 -28.10 9.13
C SER A 10 25.13 -26.69 9.78
N MET A 11 24.14 -25.89 9.46
CA MET A 11 23.98 -24.53 9.99
C MET A 11 23.16 -24.47 11.28
N ASN A 12 22.64 -25.59 11.76
CA ASN A 12 21.78 -25.67 12.95
C ASN A 12 20.59 -24.66 12.90
N VAL A 13 19.97 -24.54 11.74
CA VAL A 13 18.81 -23.68 11.52
C VAL A 13 17.63 -24.55 11.13
N THR A 14 16.49 -24.35 11.77
CA THR A 14 15.25 -25.04 11.38
C THR A 14 14.68 -24.41 10.10
N PRO A 15 14.56 -25.17 9.00
CA PRO A 15 14.00 -24.65 7.76
C PRO A 15 12.56 -24.21 7.92
N SER A 16 12.20 -23.09 7.31
CA SER A 16 10.82 -22.61 7.22
C SER A 16 10.58 -22.10 5.81
N ALA A 17 9.46 -22.49 5.20
CA ALA A 17 9.12 -22.09 3.85
C ALA A 17 9.01 -20.56 3.75
N SER A 18 9.52 -20.02 2.65
CA SER A 18 9.47 -18.59 2.35
C SER A 18 10.18 -17.68 3.36
N LYS A 19 11.11 -18.21 4.15
CA LYS A 19 11.93 -17.44 5.10
C LYS A 19 13.38 -17.37 4.67
N ALA A 20 14.02 -16.26 4.97
CA ALA A 20 15.46 -16.10 4.81
C ALA A 20 16.22 -16.60 6.04
N ILE A 21 17.50 -16.88 5.88
CA ILE A 21 18.42 -17.09 7.01
C ILE A 21 18.97 -15.73 7.40
N LYS A 22 18.87 -15.40 8.67
CA LYS A 22 19.40 -14.16 9.25
C LYS A 22 20.08 -14.42 10.59
N PHE A 23 20.81 -13.47 11.11
CA PHE A 23 21.31 -13.52 12.49
C PHE A 23 20.12 -13.42 13.45
N ASN A 24 20.19 -14.20 14.56
CA ASN A 24 19.20 -14.10 15.62
C ASN A 24 19.34 -12.77 16.40
N SER A 25 18.37 -12.46 17.22
CA SER A 25 18.34 -11.22 18.01
C SER A 25 19.50 -11.05 18.99
N SER A 26 20.17 -12.13 19.36
CA SER A 26 21.33 -12.15 20.26
C SER A 26 22.67 -12.06 19.52
N ASN A 27 22.68 -12.03 18.19
CA ASN A 27 23.86 -12.02 17.32
C ASN A 27 24.86 -13.18 17.57
N ASN A 28 24.39 -14.31 18.10
CA ASN A 28 25.22 -15.46 18.44
C ASN A 28 24.88 -16.72 17.63
N GLY A 29 24.00 -16.62 16.66
CA GLY A 29 23.58 -17.73 15.81
C GLY A 29 22.71 -17.29 14.64
N LEU A 30 22.26 -18.26 13.87
CA LEU A 30 21.38 -18.07 12.72
C LEU A 30 19.98 -18.54 13.04
N GLU A 31 19.00 -17.86 12.49
CA GLU A 31 17.58 -18.24 12.54
C GLU A 31 16.91 -18.02 11.19
N THR A 32 15.74 -18.60 10.99
CA THR A 32 14.88 -18.27 9.85
C THR A 32 13.94 -17.12 10.23
N GLY A 33 13.73 -16.19 9.30
CA GLY A 33 12.85 -15.08 9.53
C GLY A 33 12.47 -14.37 8.23
N ASP A 34 11.56 -13.44 8.32
CA ASP A 34 11.17 -12.63 7.18
C ASP A 34 12.34 -11.79 6.69
N MET A 35 12.44 -11.64 5.38
CA MET A 35 13.34 -10.67 4.78
C MET A 35 12.79 -9.27 5.10
N GLY A 36 13.55 -8.49 5.86
CA GLY A 36 13.18 -7.11 6.16
C GLY A 36 13.08 -6.28 4.88
N GLY A 37 12.10 -5.38 4.82
CA GLY A 37 11.94 -4.43 3.70
C GLY A 37 11.05 -4.90 2.55
N SER A 38 10.41 -6.05 2.62
CA SER A 38 9.40 -6.48 1.64
C SER A 38 8.05 -5.85 1.93
N LEU A 39 7.35 -5.44 0.88
CA LEU A 39 5.93 -5.13 0.98
C LEU A 39 5.16 -6.41 1.34
N VAL A 40 4.23 -6.29 2.26
CA VAL A 40 3.33 -7.38 2.67
C VAL A 40 1.95 -7.09 2.11
N LEU A 41 1.43 -7.99 1.28
CA LEU A 41 0.06 -7.87 0.80
C LEU A 41 -0.90 -8.17 1.95
N LEU A 42 -1.67 -7.17 2.34
CA LEU A 42 -2.62 -7.28 3.44
C LEU A 42 -4.03 -7.64 2.96
N ALA A 43 -4.48 -7.02 1.88
CA ALA A 43 -5.80 -7.27 1.33
C ALA A 43 -5.88 -6.88 -0.14
N THR A 44 -6.77 -7.52 -0.86
CA THR A 44 -7.17 -7.17 -2.23
C THR A 44 -8.69 -7.16 -2.31
N GLN A 45 -9.25 -6.15 -2.95
CA GLN A 45 -10.68 -6.07 -3.24
C GLN A 45 -10.89 -5.73 -4.72
N THR A 46 -11.94 -6.25 -5.30
CA THR A 46 -12.35 -5.94 -6.67
C THR A 46 -13.68 -5.18 -6.63
N ALA A 47 -13.69 -4.00 -7.24
CA ALA A 47 -14.91 -3.26 -7.44
C ALA A 47 -15.78 -3.97 -8.50
N SER A 48 -17.05 -4.18 -8.19
CA SER A 48 -18.03 -4.72 -9.13
C SER A 48 -19.35 -4.01 -8.87
N SER A 49 -19.62 -2.95 -9.63
CA SER A 49 -20.79 -2.09 -9.47
C SER A 49 -20.97 -1.58 -8.02
N SER A 50 -19.88 -1.37 -7.31
CA SER A 50 -19.88 -0.94 -5.91
C SER A 50 -19.62 0.55 -5.82
N ALA A 51 -20.43 1.25 -5.04
CA ALA A 51 -20.21 2.67 -4.76
C ALA A 51 -19.02 2.92 -3.82
N THR A 52 -18.67 1.92 -3.00
CA THR A 52 -17.57 2.00 -2.04
C THR A 52 -16.87 0.65 -1.89
N LEU A 53 -15.58 0.70 -1.57
CA LEU A 53 -14.80 -0.43 -1.08
C LEU A 53 -14.24 -0.07 0.29
N SER A 54 -14.41 -0.94 1.27
CA SER A 54 -13.94 -0.69 2.63
C SER A 54 -12.95 -1.74 3.08
N PHE A 55 -11.77 -1.29 3.49
CA PHE A 55 -10.76 -2.11 4.16
C PHE A 55 -10.89 -1.89 5.65
N THR A 56 -11.56 -2.78 6.35
CA THR A 56 -11.90 -2.66 7.78
C THR A 56 -11.02 -3.53 8.68
N SER A 57 -10.09 -4.26 8.10
CA SER A 57 -9.15 -5.13 8.81
C SER A 57 -7.72 -4.90 8.31
N SER A 58 -6.76 -5.33 9.10
CA SER A 58 -5.32 -5.31 8.75
C SER A 58 -4.70 -3.92 8.60
N ILE A 59 -5.43 -2.86 8.97
CA ILE A 59 -4.90 -1.49 9.08
C ILE A 59 -4.89 -1.15 10.57
N ASP A 60 -3.74 -1.34 11.20
CA ASP A 60 -3.55 -1.19 12.65
C ASP A 60 -2.14 -0.63 12.95
N SER A 61 -1.66 -0.76 14.17
CA SER A 61 -0.34 -0.26 14.56
C SER A 61 0.83 -1.16 14.17
N THR A 62 0.60 -2.26 13.46
CA THR A 62 1.65 -3.23 13.07
C THR A 62 2.65 -2.61 12.10
N TYR A 63 2.17 -1.82 11.15
CA TYR A 63 2.99 -1.18 10.14
C TYR A 63 2.95 0.34 10.32
N LYS A 64 4.07 0.99 9.99
CA LYS A 64 4.19 2.46 10.03
C LYS A 64 3.67 3.13 8.76
N GLU A 65 3.58 2.38 7.68
CA GLU A 65 3.19 2.85 6.35
C GLU A 65 2.29 1.83 5.69
N TYR A 66 1.26 2.30 5.00
CA TYR A 66 0.34 1.52 4.20
C TYR A 66 0.29 2.10 2.79
N GLN A 67 0.37 1.24 1.79
CA GLN A 67 0.27 1.62 0.39
C GLN A 67 -1.00 1.05 -0.21
N PHE A 68 -1.77 1.92 -0.86
CA PHE A 68 -2.96 1.56 -1.61
C PHE A 68 -2.66 1.63 -3.10
N HIS A 69 -2.83 0.52 -3.79
CA HIS A 69 -2.64 0.42 -5.23
C HIS A 69 -4.01 0.32 -5.90
N TYR A 70 -4.28 1.24 -6.80
CA TYR A 70 -5.49 1.28 -7.59
C TYR A 70 -5.15 0.87 -9.01
N THR A 71 -5.76 -0.19 -9.49
CA THR A 71 -5.47 -0.74 -10.83
C THR A 71 -6.78 -0.89 -11.56
N ASP A 72 -6.85 -0.32 -12.76
CA ASP A 72 -8.00 -0.44 -13.68
C ASP A 72 -9.33 -0.04 -13.00
N ILE A 73 -9.32 1.07 -12.26
CA ILE A 73 -10.51 1.61 -11.61
C ILE A 73 -11.06 2.77 -12.45
N HIS A 74 -12.31 2.63 -12.83
CA HIS A 74 -13.05 3.66 -13.56
C HIS A 74 -14.50 3.73 -13.08
N GLY A 75 -15.08 4.92 -13.17
CA GLY A 75 -16.48 5.14 -12.84
C GLY A 75 -17.42 4.45 -13.85
N ALA A 76 -18.57 4.03 -13.39
CA ALA A 76 -19.63 3.50 -14.28
C ALA A 76 -20.27 4.61 -15.14
N THR A 77 -20.07 5.86 -14.77
CA THR A 77 -20.53 7.05 -15.51
C THR A 77 -19.41 8.06 -15.57
N ASP A 78 -19.37 8.84 -16.62
CA ASP A 78 -18.41 9.94 -16.78
C ASP A 78 -18.51 10.97 -15.65
N SER A 79 -17.44 11.71 -15.47
CA SER A 79 -17.34 12.81 -14.50
C SER A 79 -17.58 12.34 -13.04
N LYS A 80 -17.08 11.15 -12.70
CA LYS A 80 -17.08 10.64 -11.33
C LYS A 80 -15.65 10.54 -10.82
N GLU A 81 -15.46 11.01 -9.62
CA GLU A 81 -14.19 11.02 -8.94
C GLU A 81 -14.00 9.75 -8.12
N LEU A 82 -12.78 9.22 -8.12
CA LEU A 82 -12.34 8.26 -7.12
C LEU A 82 -11.84 9.04 -5.91
N THR A 83 -12.39 8.74 -4.75
CA THR A 83 -12.04 9.42 -3.51
C THR A 83 -11.62 8.43 -2.42
N PHE A 84 -10.87 8.89 -1.45
CA PHE A 84 -10.38 8.12 -0.32
C PHE A 84 -10.68 8.83 1.00
N GLN A 85 -11.02 8.08 2.04
CA GLN A 85 -11.10 8.59 3.42
C GLN A 85 -10.78 7.47 4.42
N GLY A 86 -10.21 7.85 5.55
CA GLY A 86 -9.89 6.95 6.65
C GLY A 86 -10.91 6.98 7.78
N SER A 87 -10.88 5.92 8.59
CA SER A 87 -11.67 5.80 9.82
C SER A 87 -10.77 5.33 10.95
N ILE A 88 -10.93 5.90 12.14
CA ILE A 88 -10.24 5.46 13.37
C ILE A 88 -11.15 4.64 14.29
N ASN A 89 -12.37 4.36 13.87
CA ASN A 89 -13.37 3.63 14.66
C ASN A 89 -13.99 2.46 13.87
N SER A 90 -13.15 1.73 13.15
CA SER A 90 -13.51 0.52 12.40
C SER A 90 -14.61 0.74 11.36
N GLY A 91 -14.60 1.90 10.69
CA GLY A 91 -15.55 2.21 9.63
C GLY A 91 -16.89 2.76 10.11
N SER A 92 -17.04 3.06 11.41
CA SER A 92 -18.30 3.67 11.93
C SER A 92 -18.46 5.13 11.49
N SER A 93 -17.36 5.83 11.24
CA SER A 93 -17.36 7.15 10.61
C SER A 93 -16.08 7.36 9.80
N TYR A 94 -16.18 8.12 8.73
CA TYR A 94 -15.10 8.46 7.82
C TYR A 94 -14.86 9.97 7.87
N ALA A 95 -14.10 10.39 8.85
CA ALA A 95 -13.79 11.80 9.09
C ALA A 95 -12.37 11.96 9.68
N LEU A 96 -11.44 11.11 9.25
CA LEU A 96 -10.04 11.25 9.63
C LEU A 96 -9.50 12.57 9.06
N THR A 97 -8.80 13.33 9.89
CA THR A 97 -8.10 14.52 9.43
C THR A 97 -6.97 14.13 8.48
N ILE A 98 -7.00 14.66 7.28
CA ILE A 98 -6.04 14.38 6.21
C ILE A 98 -5.23 15.63 5.91
N THR A 99 -3.92 15.48 5.81
CA THR A 99 -3.03 16.44 5.17
C THR A 99 -2.36 15.73 4.01
N SER A 100 -2.52 16.25 2.81
CA SER A 100 -2.07 15.61 1.58
C SER A 100 -1.46 16.60 0.61
N SER A 101 -0.78 16.09 -0.41
CA SER A 101 -0.37 16.82 -1.59
C SER A 101 -0.84 16.04 -2.82
N ALA A 102 -1.39 16.73 -3.79
CA ALA A 102 -1.85 16.14 -5.03
C ALA A 102 -1.09 16.72 -6.23
N PHE A 103 -0.69 15.85 -7.13
CA PHE A 103 -0.09 16.20 -8.41
C PHE A 103 -0.93 15.58 -9.51
N VAL A 104 -1.20 16.36 -10.53
CA VAL A 104 -1.99 15.95 -11.69
C VAL A 104 -1.09 15.85 -12.90
N SER A 105 -1.18 14.72 -13.59
CA SER A 105 -0.50 14.50 -14.86
C SER A 105 -1.49 13.89 -15.85
N TYR A 106 -1.70 14.58 -16.97
CA TYR A 106 -2.53 14.06 -18.04
C TYR A 106 -2.05 14.56 -19.39
N HIS A 107 -2.45 13.88 -20.43
CA HIS A 107 -2.40 14.34 -21.81
C HIS A 107 -3.73 14.01 -22.48
N ASN A 108 -4.12 14.85 -23.45
CA ASN A 108 -5.31 14.56 -24.23
C ASN A 108 -4.97 13.59 -25.38
N GLU A 109 -5.99 12.92 -25.93
CA GLU A 109 -5.82 11.95 -27.03
C GLU A 109 -5.25 12.60 -28.30
N ALA A 110 -5.53 13.88 -28.54
CA ALA A 110 -4.99 14.62 -29.67
C ALA A 110 -3.49 14.92 -29.55
N GLY A 111 -2.88 14.69 -28.38
CA GLY A 111 -1.46 14.88 -28.14
C GLY A 111 -0.99 16.34 -28.15
N ASN A 112 -1.92 17.29 -28.14
CA ASN A 112 -1.61 18.74 -28.20
C ASN A 112 -1.76 19.45 -26.83
N SER A 113 -2.07 18.70 -25.78
CA SER A 113 -2.10 19.19 -24.39
C SER A 113 -1.51 18.13 -23.47
N ALA A 114 -0.48 18.51 -22.75
CA ALA A 114 0.11 17.72 -21.70
C ALA A 114 0.34 18.62 -20.47
N VAL A 115 -0.06 18.11 -19.28
CA VAL A 115 0.02 18.85 -18.03
C VAL A 115 0.69 18.00 -16.99
N PHE A 116 1.55 18.62 -16.20
CA PHE A 116 2.04 18.11 -14.94
C PHE A 116 2.09 19.30 -13.97
N GLU A 117 1.19 19.32 -13.01
CA GLU A 117 1.06 20.43 -12.08
C GLU A 117 0.64 19.99 -10.68
N TYR A 118 0.81 20.87 -9.71
CA TYR A 118 0.24 20.73 -8.39
C TYR A 118 -1.29 20.94 -8.45
N GLY A 119 -2.04 20.02 -7.86
CA GLY A 119 -3.50 20.03 -7.85
C GLY A 119 -4.09 20.67 -6.58
N PRO A 120 -4.17 22.01 -6.48
CA PRO A 120 -4.56 22.68 -5.22
C PRO A 120 -6.02 22.41 -4.81
N ASN A 121 -6.86 21.96 -5.73
CA ASN A 121 -8.24 21.58 -5.44
C ASN A 121 -8.39 20.12 -5.03
N SER A 122 -7.30 19.35 -5.12
CA SER A 122 -7.26 17.91 -4.84
C SER A 122 -6.44 17.58 -3.61
N ASP A 123 -5.87 18.57 -2.92
CA ASP A 123 -5.16 18.38 -1.66
C ASP A 123 -6.03 18.73 -0.46
N GLN A 124 -5.56 18.34 0.71
CA GLN A 124 -6.20 18.69 1.98
C GLN A 124 -5.16 19.21 2.97
N ALA A 125 -5.48 20.31 3.63
CA ALA A 125 -4.65 20.93 4.68
C ALA A 125 -5.37 20.79 6.04
N GLY A 126 -5.34 19.59 6.63
CA GLY A 126 -6.03 19.29 7.87
C GLY A 126 -7.55 19.17 7.70
N GLY A 127 -8.01 18.79 6.54
CA GLY A 127 -9.43 18.60 6.24
C GLY A 127 -9.95 17.22 6.67
N THR A 128 -11.25 17.11 6.85
CA THR A 128 -11.95 15.84 7.16
C THR A 128 -12.82 15.36 6.00
N GLY A 129 -12.74 16.02 4.86
CA GLY A 129 -13.42 15.61 3.64
C GLY A 129 -12.76 14.38 2.99
N PHE A 130 -13.39 13.84 1.96
CA PHE A 130 -12.79 12.79 1.14
C PHE A 130 -11.66 13.37 0.29
N GLN A 131 -10.53 12.68 0.29
CA GLN A 131 -9.39 13.00 -0.56
C GLN A 131 -9.67 12.54 -1.98
N MET A 132 -9.60 13.44 -2.95
CA MET A 132 -9.65 13.07 -4.37
C MET A 132 -8.37 12.33 -4.77
N ILE A 133 -8.53 11.17 -5.41
CA ILE A 133 -7.44 10.35 -5.95
C ILE A 133 -7.36 10.52 -7.48
N SER A 134 -8.51 10.54 -8.16
CA SER A 134 -8.56 10.87 -9.58
C SER A 134 -9.73 11.80 -9.85
N GLY A 135 -9.51 12.78 -10.71
CA GLY A 135 -10.55 13.65 -11.23
C GLY A 135 -11.12 13.15 -12.56
N SER A 136 -12.22 13.72 -12.97
CA SER A 136 -12.85 13.51 -14.27
C SER A 136 -12.24 14.41 -15.35
#